data_e48afad965889ab235169f56518a20be
#
_entry.id   e48afad965889ab235169f56518a20be
#
_cell.length_a   1.000
_cell.length_b   1.000
_cell.length_c   1.000
_cell.angle_alpha   90.00
_cell.angle_beta   90.00
_cell.angle_gamma   90.00
#
_symmetry.space_group_name_H-M   'P 1'
#
loop_
_entity.id
_entity.type
_entity.pdbx_description
1 polymer ?
#
loop_
_entity_poly.entity_id
_entity_poly.type
_entity_poly.pdbx_seq_one_letter_code
_entity_poly.pdbx_strand_id
1 'polypeptide(L)'
;MFVVGLLLVTSLPRPEATRPDSSAVPVPALVARTIAIERPGALLSLLPETSGPDQVSAWVRRGEGLVGWGRALEFRASGQDRFAKAQMWWRSVVDHAVVRDDLILPGTGPVAFGSFSFSADSPFGAALVVPEVIVGQRGSQCWLTTIGVDSHLPGSLTPSVAPPPAAPQDVRFSDGALSGAQWSAVVAHAVGRINAGEMDKVVLARDLAVDTRSAIDPRWLLQRLAERYDNTWVFTVDGLVGATPEMLVKLEKGLVTSRVLAGTIRRTGNDERDLALAASLARSSKDLEEHEYAVRSVADALTPHCSSVNVPESPFVLHLSNVMHLATDVAGVVTDHSTSLALAASLHPSAAVCGTPTPIANVAIRELEQMDRGRYAGPVGWMDATGDGEWGIALRCGSIDPADPSRMRLFAGCGIVSGSDPDSELAESDAKFVPMRDALTAG
;
A
#
# COMPACT_ATOMS: atom_id res chain seq x y z
N MET A 1 -28.02 -80.68 17.06
CA MET A 1 -28.26 -79.66 18.10
C MET A 1 -27.38 -78.47 17.81
N PHE A 2 -27.89 -77.52 16.98
CA PHE A 2 -27.15 -76.35 16.52
C PHE A 2 -27.53 -75.20 17.44
N VAL A 3 -26.52 -74.61 18.07
CA VAL A 3 -26.66 -73.36 18.86
C VAL A 3 -26.39 -72.17 17.91
N VAL A 4 -27.39 -71.33 17.68
CA VAL A 4 -27.34 -70.12 16.94
C VAL A 4 -26.88 -68.97 17.88
N GLY A 5 -25.70 -68.50 17.70
CA GLY A 5 -25.18 -67.32 18.41
C GLY A 5 -25.71 -66.01 17.81
N LEU A 6 -26.40 -65.22 18.61
CA LEU A 6 -26.93 -63.88 18.28
C LEU A 6 -25.82 -62.88 18.45
N LEU A 7 -25.35 -62.32 17.36
CA LEU A 7 -24.40 -61.17 17.37
C LEU A 7 -25.17 -59.86 17.59
N LEU A 8 -24.99 -59.24 18.75
CA LEU A 8 -25.43 -57.90 19.07
C LEU A 8 -24.50 -56.91 18.36
N VAL A 9 -25.02 -56.22 17.34
CA VAL A 9 -24.35 -55.08 16.69
C VAL A 9 -24.62 -53.85 17.57
N THR A 10 -23.61 -53.44 18.33
CA THR A 10 -23.60 -52.14 19.02
C THR A 10 -23.37 -51.05 18.01
N SER A 11 -24.36 -50.18 17.77
CA SER A 11 -24.24 -48.98 16.96
C SER A 11 -23.30 -47.99 17.65
N LEU A 12 -22.21 -47.63 16.95
CA LEU A 12 -21.34 -46.53 17.34
C LEU A 12 -22.13 -45.21 17.30
N PRO A 13 -21.92 -44.29 18.27
CA PRO A 13 -22.58 -43.00 18.25
C PRO A 13 -22.05 -42.19 17.03
N ARG A 14 -22.96 -41.59 16.28
CA ARG A 14 -22.62 -40.61 15.24
C ARG A 14 -21.88 -39.42 15.88
N PRO A 15 -20.80 -38.94 15.29
CA PRO A 15 -20.18 -37.72 15.75
C PRO A 15 -21.23 -36.58 15.66
N GLU A 16 -21.47 -35.89 16.77
CA GLU A 16 -22.26 -34.67 16.80
C GLU A 16 -21.60 -33.67 15.84
N ALA A 17 -22.39 -33.20 14.87
CA ALA A 17 -21.98 -32.09 14.01
C ALA A 17 -21.75 -30.89 14.92
N THR A 18 -20.49 -30.49 15.09
CA THR A 18 -20.12 -29.24 15.73
C THR A 18 -20.87 -28.11 15.01
N ARG A 19 -21.82 -27.49 15.73
CA ARG A 19 -22.46 -26.24 15.27
C ARG A 19 -21.34 -25.24 14.99
N PRO A 20 -21.38 -24.54 13.83
CA PRO A 20 -20.41 -23.44 13.60
C PRO A 20 -20.60 -22.41 14.71
N ASP A 21 -19.48 -21.96 15.24
CA ASP A 21 -19.39 -20.93 16.28
C ASP A 21 -20.14 -19.68 15.81
N SER A 22 -21.29 -19.38 16.43
CA SER A 22 -22.20 -18.31 16.01
C SER A 22 -21.82 -16.95 16.56
N SER A 23 -20.53 -16.69 16.77
CA SER A 23 -20.00 -15.42 17.24
C SER A 23 -19.58 -14.46 16.10
N ALA A 24 -19.86 -14.80 14.84
CA ALA A 24 -19.67 -13.84 13.73
C ALA A 24 -20.69 -12.71 13.87
N VAL A 25 -20.22 -11.51 14.18
CA VAL A 25 -21.03 -10.28 14.07
C VAL A 25 -21.61 -10.25 12.66
N PRO A 26 -22.95 -10.18 12.48
CA PRO A 26 -23.53 -10.19 11.16
C PRO A 26 -23.01 -8.98 10.38
N VAL A 27 -22.37 -9.23 9.23
CA VAL A 27 -21.95 -8.16 8.31
C VAL A 27 -23.23 -7.57 7.73
N PRO A 28 -23.47 -6.24 7.86
CA PRO A 28 -24.67 -5.63 7.33
C PRO A 28 -24.71 -5.78 5.80
N ALA A 29 -25.92 -5.96 5.24
CA ALA A 29 -26.12 -6.09 3.80
C ALA A 29 -25.72 -4.78 3.11
N LEU A 30 -24.76 -4.85 2.21
CA LEU A 30 -24.28 -3.70 1.43
C LEU A 30 -25.12 -3.60 0.14
N VAL A 31 -25.56 -2.37 -0.18
CA VAL A 31 -26.20 -2.05 -1.45
C VAL A 31 -25.33 -1.05 -2.20
N ALA A 32 -24.92 -1.40 -3.42
CA ALA A 32 -24.08 -0.55 -4.25
C ALA A 32 -24.73 -0.29 -5.62
N ARG A 33 -24.65 0.95 -6.09
CA ARG A 33 -25.08 1.34 -7.43
C ARG A 33 -23.99 2.12 -8.13
N THR A 34 -23.56 1.65 -9.30
CA THR A 34 -22.61 2.34 -10.19
C THR A 34 -23.32 2.84 -11.44
N ILE A 35 -23.04 4.08 -11.80
CA ILE A 35 -23.54 4.72 -13.03
C ILE A 35 -22.39 5.45 -13.73
N ALA A 36 -22.45 5.51 -15.06
CA ALA A 36 -21.58 6.40 -15.82
C ALA A 36 -22.01 7.86 -15.57
N ILE A 37 -21.04 8.75 -15.47
CA ILE A 37 -21.26 10.19 -15.32
C ILE A 37 -20.36 10.97 -16.28
N GLU A 38 -20.74 12.19 -16.61
CA GLU A 38 -19.81 13.14 -17.21
C GLU A 38 -18.72 13.49 -16.21
N ARG A 39 -17.52 13.79 -16.69
CA ARG A 39 -16.39 14.15 -15.82
C ARG A 39 -16.66 15.46 -15.08
N PRO A 40 -16.85 15.46 -13.75
CA PRO A 40 -17.22 16.65 -13.00
C PRO A 40 -16.03 17.58 -12.69
N GLY A 41 -14.80 17.10 -12.86
CA GLY A 41 -13.55 17.80 -12.59
C GLY A 41 -12.36 16.86 -12.41
N ALA A 42 -11.25 17.35 -11.89
CA ALA A 42 -10.13 16.50 -11.49
C ALA A 42 -10.54 15.67 -10.26
N LEU A 43 -10.22 14.36 -10.24
CA LEU A 43 -10.66 13.46 -9.17
C LEU A 43 -10.39 13.98 -7.76
N LEU A 44 -9.16 14.44 -7.48
CA LEU A 44 -8.78 14.93 -6.16
C LEU A 44 -9.52 16.20 -5.75
N SER A 45 -10.01 17.00 -6.70
CA SER A 45 -10.81 18.20 -6.40
C SER A 45 -12.27 17.89 -6.03
N LEU A 46 -12.71 16.64 -6.19
CA LEU A 46 -14.06 16.20 -5.83
C LEU A 46 -14.18 15.80 -4.36
N LEU A 47 -13.04 15.57 -3.67
CA LEU A 47 -13.03 15.18 -2.27
C LEU A 47 -13.59 16.33 -1.41
N PRO A 48 -14.70 16.10 -0.66
CA PRO A 48 -15.32 17.12 0.18
C PRO A 48 -14.46 17.40 1.43
N GLU A 49 -14.74 18.53 2.07
CA GLU A 49 -14.27 18.76 3.44
C GLU A 49 -14.96 17.77 4.38
N THR A 50 -14.19 17.16 5.27
CA THR A 50 -14.66 16.12 6.19
C THR A 50 -14.21 16.42 7.63
N SER A 51 -14.84 15.74 8.58
CA SER A 51 -14.54 15.89 10.01
C SER A 51 -13.18 15.33 10.44
N GLY A 52 -12.54 14.49 9.62
CA GLY A 52 -11.26 13.88 9.95
C GLY A 52 -10.51 13.35 8.72
N PRO A 53 -9.20 13.16 8.85
CA PRO A 53 -8.34 12.74 7.75
C PRO A 53 -8.59 11.30 7.28
N ASP A 54 -9.33 10.55 8.07
CA ASP A 54 -9.72 9.16 7.83
C ASP A 54 -11.01 9.01 6.99
N GLN A 55 -11.73 10.12 6.74
CA GLN A 55 -13.02 10.13 6.03
C GLN A 55 -12.86 10.19 4.50
N VAL A 56 -11.66 10.35 3.99
CA VAL A 56 -11.37 10.37 2.55
C VAL A 56 -10.43 9.25 2.19
N SER A 57 -10.63 8.68 1.00
CA SER A 57 -9.77 7.67 0.39
C SER A 57 -9.41 8.09 -1.02
N ALA A 58 -8.18 7.83 -1.46
CA ALA A 58 -7.73 8.13 -2.81
C ALA A 58 -6.65 7.16 -3.26
N TRP A 59 -6.69 6.83 -4.54
CA TRP A 59 -5.67 6.13 -5.26
C TRP A 59 -5.65 6.66 -6.69
N VAL A 60 -4.78 7.62 -6.96
CA VAL A 60 -4.81 8.40 -8.21
C VAL A 60 -3.42 8.53 -8.80
N ARG A 61 -3.31 8.34 -10.12
CA ARG A 61 -2.09 8.57 -10.89
C ARG A 61 -2.43 9.24 -12.22
N ARG A 62 -1.76 10.35 -12.55
CA ARG A 62 -1.99 11.12 -13.79
C ARG A 62 -3.47 11.49 -14.02
N GLY A 63 -4.18 11.78 -12.94
CA GLY A 63 -5.59 12.14 -12.99
C GLY A 63 -6.56 10.99 -13.17
N GLU A 64 -6.09 9.74 -13.24
CA GLU A 64 -6.89 8.51 -13.31
C GLU A 64 -6.82 7.74 -11.99
N GLY A 65 -7.83 6.93 -11.69
CA GLY A 65 -7.94 6.12 -10.48
C GLY A 65 -9.25 6.32 -9.76
N LEU A 66 -9.21 6.24 -8.43
CA LEU A 66 -10.39 6.26 -7.56
C LEU A 66 -10.23 7.28 -6.45
N VAL A 67 -11.31 7.98 -6.14
CA VAL A 67 -11.45 8.76 -4.90
C VAL A 67 -12.75 8.36 -4.22
N GLY A 68 -12.77 8.38 -2.89
CA GLY A 68 -13.97 8.06 -2.12
C GLY A 68 -14.05 8.86 -0.83
N TRP A 69 -15.26 8.99 -0.28
CA TRP A 69 -15.51 9.67 1.00
C TRP A 69 -16.68 9.05 1.74
N GLY A 70 -16.76 9.35 3.03
CA GLY A 70 -17.64 8.67 3.96
C GLY A 70 -17.14 7.28 4.31
N ARG A 71 -17.85 6.58 5.18
CA ARG A 71 -17.53 5.22 5.62
C ARG A 71 -18.80 4.39 5.72
N ALA A 72 -19.15 3.67 4.65
CA ALA A 72 -20.25 2.71 4.69
C ALA A 72 -19.90 1.50 5.57
N LEU A 73 -18.69 0.95 5.41
CA LEU A 73 -18.16 -0.13 6.23
C LEU A 73 -16.67 0.10 6.51
N GLU A 74 -16.20 -0.46 7.62
CA GLU A 74 -14.79 -0.53 7.94
C GLU A 74 -14.41 -1.87 8.56
N PHE A 75 -13.14 -2.26 8.41
CA PHE A 75 -12.56 -3.43 9.02
C PHE A 75 -11.19 -3.10 9.59
N ARG A 76 -10.91 -3.63 10.77
CA ARG A 76 -9.61 -3.53 11.41
C ARG A 76 -9.19 -4.89 11.97
N ALA A 77 -7.92 -5.22 11.78
CA ALA A 77 -7.31 -6.41 12.36
C ALA A 77 -5.82 -6.19 12.60
N SER A 78 -5.25 -6.91 13.54
CA SER A 78 -3.82 -6.95 13.83
C SER A 78 -3.33 -8.39 13.91
N GLY A 79 -2.02 -8.57 14.01
CA GLY A 79 -1.39 -9.87 14.12
C GLY A 79 -1.04 -10.51 12.78
N GLN A 80 -0.54 -11.75 12.85
CA GLN A 80 -0.06 -12.50 11.68
C GLN A 80 -1.16 -12.72 10.64
N ASP A 81 -2.40 -12.93 11.08
CA ASP A 81 -3.54 -13.25 10.22
C ASP A 81 -4.24 -12.01 9.65
N ARG A 82 -3.68 -10.79 9.81
CA ARG A 82 -4.36 -9.54 9.42
C ARG A 82 -4.80 -9.51 7.97
N PHE A 83 -4.00 -10.05 7.04
CA PHE A 83 -4.35 -10.17 5.63
C PHE A 83 -5.46 -11.18 5.39
N ALA A 84 -5.34 -12.37 5.96
CA ALA A 84 -6.35 -13.43 5.82
C ALA A 84 -7.71 -13.01 6.40
N LYS A 85 -7.70 -12.36 7.58
CA LYS A 85 -8.92 -11.82 8.20
C LYS A 85 -9.55 -10.72 7.35
N ALA A 86 -8.74 -9.82 6.78
CA ALA A 86 -9.22 -8.77 5.87
C ALA A 86 -9.86 -9.36 4.61
N GLN A 87 -9.25 -10.37 4.01
CA GLN A 87 -9.76 -11.05 2.84
C GLN A 87 -11.07 -11.83 3.14
N MET A 88 -11.13 -12.54 4.25
CA MET A 88 -12.37 -13.24 4.67
C MET A 88 -13.50 -12.26 4.93
N TRP A 89 -13.22 -11.15 5.62
CA TRP A 89 -14.21 -10.10 5.85
C TRP A 89 -14.73 -9.51 4.54
N TRP A 90 -13.84 -9.13 3.63
CA TRP A 90 -14.25 -8.55 2.33
C TRP A 90 -15.08 -9.52 1.50
N ARG A 91 -14.67 -10.78 1.46
CA ARG A 91 -15.47 -11.84 0.81
C ARG A 91 -16.87 -11.93 1.41
N SER A 92 -16.98 -11.95 2.73
CA SER A 92 -18.28 -11.97 3.41
C SER A 92 -19.14 -10.74 3.08
N VAL A 93 -18.54 -9.54 2.97
CA VAL A 93 -19.26 -8.32 2.54
C VAL A 93 -19.79 -8.49 1.12
N VAL A 94 -18.95 -8.94 0.19
CA VAL A 94 -19.30 -9.10 -1.24
C VAL A 94 -20.36 -10.19 -1.43
N ASP A 95 -20.24 -11.32 -0.74
CA ASP A 95 -21.20 -12.44 -0.84
C ASP A 95 -22.62 -12.05 -0.42
N HIS A 96 -22.78 -11.00 0.41
CA HIS A 96 -24.08 -10.50 0.87
C HIS A 96 -24.47 -9.16 0.25
N ALA A 97 -23.66 -8.64 -0.68
CA ALA A 97 -23.91 -7.34 -1.32
C ALA A 97 -24.95 -7.46 -2.44
N VAL A 98 -25.81 -6.44 -2.53
CA VAL A 98 -26.68 -6.23 -3.69
C VAL A 98 -26.03 -5.15 -4.58
N VAL A 99 -25.52 -5.56 -5.73
CA VAL A 99 -24.75 -4.67 -6.62
C VAL A 99 -25.50 -4.47 -7.93
N ARG A 100 -25.69 -3.21 -8.30
CA ARG A 100 -26.08 -2.79 -9.65
C ARG A 100 -24.94 -2.00 -10.28
N ASP A 101 -24.26 -2.62 -11.21
CA ASP A 101 -23.13 -2.03 -11.95
C ASP A 101 -23.37 -2.20 -13.45
N ASP A 102 -23.62 -1.08 -14.13
CA ASP A 102 -23.91 -1.07 -15.56
C ASP A 102 -22.61 -1.00 -16.42
N LEU A 103 -21.42 -0.85 -15.80
CA LEU A 103 -20.14 -0.64 -16.48
C LEU A 103 -19.22 -1.87 -16.50
N ILE A 104 -19.17 -2.61 -15.40
CA ILE A 104 -18.35 -3.83 -15.21
C ILE A 104 -16.86 -3.57 -15.58
N LEU A 105 -16.29 -2.53 -14.97
CA LEU A 105 -14.89 -2.17 -15.13
C LEU A 105 -14.13 -2.41 -13.82
N PRO A 106 -12.82 -2.64 -13.82
CA PRO A 106 -12.03 -2.66 -12.59
C PRO A 106 -12.19 -1.37 -11.80
N GLY A 107 -12.57 -1.49 -10.51
CA GLY A 107 -12.85 -0.36 -9.61
C GLY A 107 -14.26 0.22 -9.73
N THR A 108 -15.19 -0.42 -10.48
CA THR A 108 -16.64 -0.16 -10.37
C THR A 108 -17.28 -1.10 -9.33
N GLY A 109 -18.52 -0.83 -8.94
CA GLY A 109 -19.15 -1.54 -7.83
C GLY A 109 -18.56 -1.19 -6.48
N PRO A 110 -18.72 -2.07 -5.46
CA PRO A 110 -18.11 -1.88 -4.14
C PRO A 110 -16.60 -2.02 -4.22
N VAL A 111 -15.89 -1.07 -3.59
CA VAL A 111 -14.43 -1.07 -3.48
C VAL A 111 -14.05 -0.90 -2.02
N ALA A 112 -13.10 -1.69 -1.54
CA ALA A 112 -12.43 -1.51 -0.27
C ALA A 112 -11.04 -0.89 -0.50
N PHE A 113 -10.81 0.32 0.01
CA PHE A 113 -9.48 0.89 0.14
C PHE A 113 -8.79 0.30 1.36
N GLY A 114 -7.51 -0.03 1.27
CA GLY A 114 -6.80 -0.69 2.34
C GLY A 114 -5.40 -0.16 2.59
N SER A 115 -4.96 -0.29 3.84
CA SER A 115 -3.57 -0.10 4.24
C SER A 115 -3.20 -1.10 5.34
N PHE A 116 -2.00 -1.67 5.24
CA PHE A 116 -1.53 -2.75 6.11
C PHE A 116 -0.22 -2.38 6.78
N SER A 117 -0.07 -2.77 8.05
CA SER A 117 1.19 -2.57 8.76
C SER A 117 2.33 -3.37 8.14
N PHE A 118 3.56 -2.81 8.22
CA PHE A 118 4.77 -3.51 7.83
C PHE A 118 4.97 -4.77 8.68
N SER A 119 4.96 -4.63 10.00
CA SER A 119 5.08 -5.75 10.93
C SER A 119 3.72 -6.29 11.36
N ALA A 120 3.64 -7.60 11.54
CA ALA A 120 2.49 -8.25 12.18
C ALA A 120 2.31 -7.85 13.64
N ASP A 121 3.40 -7.49 14.31
CA ASP A 121 3.42 -7.09 15.72
C ASP A 121 2.96 -5.64 15.93
N SER A 122 2.83 -4.86 14.84
CA SER A 122 2.37 -3.48 14.90
C SER A 122 0.89 -3.38 15.30
N PRO A 123 0.53 -2.54 16.29
CA PRO A 123 -0.85 -2.30 16.68
C PRO A 123 -1.68 -1.60 15.58
N PHE A 124 -1.03 -0.96 14.61
CA PHE A 124 -1.72 -0.31 13.48
C PHE A 124 -2.39 -1.31 12.53
N GLY A 125 -1.89 -2.55 12.47
CA GLY A 125 -2.52 -3.68 11.80
C GLY A 125 -2.97 -3.39 10.36
N ALA A 126 -4.15 -3.91 10.02
CA ALA A 126 -4.85 -3.71 8.76
C ALA A 126 -6.04 -2.77 8.95
N ALA A 127 -6.27 -1.89 7.99
CA ALA A 127 -7.52 -1.15 7.84
C ALA A 127 -8.05 -1.35 6.41
N LEU A 128 -9.32 -1.74 6.29
CA LEU A 128 -10.08 -1.63 5.05
C LEU A 128 -11.23 -0.65 5.27
N VAL A 129 -11.45 0.23 4.31
CA VAL A 129 -12.50 1.24 4.31
C VAL A 129 -13.31 1.10 3.03
N VAL A 130 -14.63 0.94 3.16
CA VAL A 130 -15.57 1.00 2.05
C VAL A 130 -16.26 2.36 2.11
N PRO A 131 -15.96 3.30 1.18
CA PRO A 131 -16.60 4.61 1.19
C PRO A 131 -18.10 4.54 0.88
N GLU A 132 -18.85 5.54 1.31
CA GLU A 132 -20.26 5.72 0.92
C GLU A 132 -20.38 6.19 -0.54
N VAL A 133 -19.39 6.95 -1.00
CA VAL A 133 -19.33 7.50 -2.35
C VAL A 133 -17.95 7.24 -2.94
N ILE A 134 -17.91 6.74 -4.16
CA ILE A 134 -16.67 6.55 -4.93
C ILE A 134 -16.86 7.18 -6.30
N VAL A 135 -15.89 7.99 -6.72
CA VAL A 135 -15.78 8.47 -8.10
C VAL A 135 -14.52 7.88 -8.71
N GLY A 136 -14.66 7.27 -9.87
CA GLY A 136 -13.54 6.71 -10.59
C GLY A 136 -13.42 7.29 -11.99
N GLN A 137 -12.19 7.27 -12.50
CA GLN A 137 -11.86 7.68 -13.87
C GLN A 137 -10.80 6.78 -14.47
N ARG A 138 -11.05 6.36 -15.74
CA ARG A 138 -10.10 5.60 -16.55
C ARG A 138 -10.27 6.01 -18.03
N GLY A 139 -9.26 6.62 -18.60
CA GLY A 139 -9.34 7.20 -19.96
C GLY A 139 -10.48 8.21 -20.07
N SER A 140 -11.40 8.00 -20.98
CA SER A 140 -12.59 8.84 -21.16
C SER A 140 -13.77 8.46 -20.28
N GLN A 141 -13.69 7.33 -19.56
CA GLN A 141 -14.79 6.84 -18.73
C GLN A 141 -14.69 7.42 -17.32
N CYS A 142 -15.82 7.94 -16.83
CA CYS A 142 -15.98 8.41 -15.46
C CYS A 142 -17.25 7.79 -14.87
N TRP A 143 -17.20 7.40 -13.60
CA TRP A 143 -18.32 6.77 -12.93
C TRP A 143 -18.47 7.23 -11.50
N LEU A 144 -19.69 7.07 -11.00
CA LEU A 144 -20.08 7.28 -9.62
C LEU A 144 -20.63 5.96 -9.07
N THR A 145 -20.06 5.50 -7.96
CA THR A 145 -20.63 4.42 -7.16
C THR A 145 -21.13 5.00 -5.84
N THR A 146 -22.39 4.74 -5.51
CA THR A 146 -22.98 5.07 -4.20
C THR A 146 -23.22 3.76 -3.45
N ILE A 147 -22.85 3.75 -2.17
CA ILE A 147 -22.87 2.58 -1.30
C ILE A 147 -23.64 2.91 -0.03
N GLY A 148 -24.58 2.05 0.32
CA GLY A 148 -25.35 2.13 1.56
C GLY A 148 -25.37 0.79 2.26
N VAL A 149 -25.76 0.82 3.53
CA VAL A 149 -25.98 -0.38 4.36
C VAL A 149 -27.48 -0.49 4.72
N ASP A 150 -27.93 -1.68 5.06
CA ASP A 150 -29.30 -1.95 5.50
C ASP A 150 -30.39 -1.48 4.52
N SER A 151 -30.16 -1.70 3.23
CA SER A 151 -31.08 -1.35 2.12
C SER A 151 -31.30 0.14 1.89
N HIS A 152 -30.52 1.03 2.50
CA HIS A 152 -30.57 2.45 2.28
C HIS A 152 -29.48 2.90 1.30
N LEU A 153 -29.86 3.15 0.05
CA LEU A 153 -28.96 3.85 -0.88
C LEU A 153 -28.95 5.34 -0.54
N PRO A 154 -27.77 5.98 -0.56
CA PRO A 154 -27.71 7.44 -0.55
C PRO A 154 -28.60 8.01 -1.66
N GLY A 155 -29.24 9.15 -1.39
CA GLY A 155 -30.05 9.84 -2.40
C GLY A 155 -29.25 10.17 -3.67
N SER A 156 -29.91 10.65 -4.70
CA SER A 156 -29.24 11.07 -5.94
C SER A 156 -28.16 12.11 -5.62
N LEU A 157 -26.89 11.72 -5.84
CA LEU A 157 -25.72 12.57 -5.64
C LEU A 157 -25.17 12.98 -7.00
N THR A 158 -24.88 14.28 -7.16
CA THR A 158 -24.08 14.78 -8.29
C THR A 158 -22.74 15.26 -7.75
N PRO A 159 -21.64 14.57 -8.03
CA PRO A 159 -20.32 15.01 -7.61
C PRO A 159 -19.99 16.39 -8.19
N SER A 160 -19.42 17.26 -7.38
CA SER A 160 -18.98 18.59 -7.79
C SER A 160 -17.63 18.92 -7.20
N VAL A 161 -16.92 19.86 -7.81
CA VAL A 161 -15.65 20.35 -7.28
C VAL A 161 -15.87 20.96 -5.90
N ALA A 162 -15.13 20.47 -4.92
CA ALA A 162 -15.18 20.96 -3.56
C ALA A 162 -14.36 22.26 -3.39
N PRO A 163 -14.62 23.05 -2.35
CA PRO A 163 -13.74 24.16 -1.99
C PRO A 163 -12.29 23.71 -1.81
N PRO A 164 -11.29 24.50 -2.27
CA PRO A 164 -9.90 24.13 -2.14
C PRO A 164 -9.51 23.99 -0.66
N PRO A 165 -8.72 22.98 -0.31
CA PRO A 165 -8.23 22.79 1.06
C PRO A 165 -7.27 23.91 1.46
N ALA A 166 -7.24 24.23 2.75
CA ALA A 166 -6.30 25.20 3.30
C ALA A 166 -4.91 24.58 3.49
N ALA A 167 -3.86 25.39 3.26
CA ALA A 167 -2.49 24.99 3.55
C ALA A 167 -2.27 24.80 5.06
N PRO A 168 -1.46 23.80 5.49
CA PRO A 168 -1.01 23.70 6.87
C PRO A 168 -0.25 24.96 7.30
N GLN A 169 -0.46 25.41 8.54
CA GLN A 169 0.16 26.61 9.10
C GLN A 169 1.18 26.27 10.15
N ASP A 170 2.27 27.07 10.23
CA ASP A 170 3.34 26.96 11.24
C ASP A 170 3.93 25.54 11.31
N VAL A 171 4.24 24.96 10.15
CA VAL A 171 4.78 23.61 10.05
C VAL A 171 6.16 23.52 10.68
N ARG A 172 6.33 22.63 11.64
CA ARG A 172 7.59 22.36 12.32
C ARG A 172 7.96 20.90 12.18
N PHE A 173 9.24 20.66 11.90
CA PHE A 173 9.79 19.31 11.84
C PHE A 173 10.75 19.10 13.00
N SER A 174 10.71 17.91 13.58
CA SER A 174 11.65 17.45 14.58
C SER A 174 12.04 16.01 14.33
N ASP A 175 13.16 15.58 14.93
CA ASP A 175 13.56 14.18 14.88
C ASP A 175 12.46 13.29 15.46
N GLY A 176 12.29 12.10 14.88
CA GLY A 176 11.42 11.06 15.40
C GLY A 176 12.08 10.22 16.48
N ALA A 177 12.04 8.90 16.35
CA ALA A 177 12.64 7.97 17.31
C ALA A 177 14.16 8.13 17.42
N LEU A 178 14.83 8.43 16.30
CA LEU A 178 16.29 8.62 16.22
C LEU A 178 16.61 9.94 15.55
N SER A 179 17.60 10.67 16.07
CA SER A 179 18.20 11.79 15.35
C SER A 179 19.00 11.29 14.14
N GLY A 180 19.30 12.19 13.18
CA GLY A 180 20.12 11.83 12.02
C GLY A 180 21.46 11.20 12.40
N ALA A 181 22.16 11.75 13.42
CA ALA A 181 23.44 11.20 13.89
C ALA A 181 23.30 9.79 14.53
N GLN A 182 22.24 9.57 15.30
CA GLN A 182 21.96 8.25 15.87
C GLN A 182 21.62 7.24 14.77
N TRP A 183 20.85 7.66 13.76
CA TRP A 183 20.51 6.80 12.62
C TRP A 183 21.75 6.45 11.79
N SER A 184 22.69 7.40 11.53
CA SER A 184 23.97 7.09 10.87
C SER A 184 24.77 6.04 11.66
N ALA A 185 24.77 6.10 13.00
CA ALA A 185 25.43 5.09 13.81
C ALA A 185 24.76 3.71 13.69
N VAL A 186 23.42 3.67 13.57
CA VAL A 186 22.65 2.44 13.31
C VAL A 186 23.00 1.86 11.92
N VAL A 187 23.14 2.70 10.89
CA VAL A 187 23.61 2.28 9.56
C VAL A 187 24.99 1.66 9.63
N ALA A 188 25.95 2.32 10.31
CA ALA A 188 27.30 1.77 10.49
C ALA A 188 27.28 0.40 11.20
N HIS A 189 26.41 0.24 12.20
CA HIS A 189 26.24 -1.04 12.88
C HIS A 189 25.68 -2.13 11.95
N ALA A 190 24.66 -1.78 11.14
CA ALA A 190 24.09 -2.70 10.16
C ALA A 190 25.12 -3.15 9.10
N VAL A 191 25.95 -2.21 8.59
CA VAL A 191 27.06 -2.53 7.68
C VAL A 191 28.04 -3.52 8.34
N GLY A 192 28.35 -3.34 9.63
CA GLY A 192 29.17 -4.29 10.39
C GLY A 192 28.58 -5.71 10.44
N ARG A 193 27.26 -5.84 10.67
CA ARG A 193 26.55 -7.13 10.70
C ARG A 193 26.53 -7.79 9.30
N ILE A 194 26.34 -7.00 8.25
CA ILE A 194 26.38 -7.48 6.86
C ILE A 194 27.80 -7.99 6.54
N ASN A 195 28.85 -7.25 6.90
CA ASN A 195 30.24 -7.65 6.67
C ASN A 195 30.63 -8.89 7.49
N ALA A 196 29.96 -9.15 8.61
CA ALA A 196 30.11 -10.37 9.38
C ALA A 196 29.36 -11.57 8.78
N GLY A 197 28.60 -11.37 7.69
CA GLY A 197 27.87 -12.42 6.98
C GLY A 197 26.54 -12.82 7.62
N GLU A 198 25.96 -11.97 8.49
CA GLU A 198 24.65 -12.26 9.10
C GLU A 198 23.50 -12.13 8.08
N MET A 199 23.63 -11.19 7.13
CA MET A 199 22.67 -10.95 6.05
C MET A 199 23.36 -10.24 4.89
N ASP A 200 22.73 -10.25 3.71
CA ASP A 200 23.28 -9.59 2.51
C ASP A 200 22.84 -8.13 2.41
N LYS A 201 21.61 -7.83 2.87
CA LYS A 201 20.97 -6.52 2.79
C LYS A 201 19.96 -6.33 3.92
N VAL A 202 19.84 -5.11 4.44
CA VAL A 202 18.73 -4.67 5.29
C VAL A 202 18.24 -3.29 4.84
N VAL A 203 16.95 -3.06 4.83
CA VAL A 203 16.38 -1.72 4.58
C VAL A 203 16.07 -1.09 5.93
N LEU A 204 16.75 0.01 6.25
CA LEU A 204 16.55 0.75 7.49
C LEU A 204 15.78 2.03 7.24
N ALA A 205 14.79 2.28 8.09
CA ALA A 205 13.95 3.46 8.05
C ALA A 205 14.19 4.37 9.26
N ARG A 206 13.80 5.63 9.11
CA ARG A 206 13.67 6.61 10.19
C ARG A 206 12.42 7.45 9.99
N ASP A 207 12.02 8.16 11.04
CA ASP A 207 10.86 9.03 11.01
C ASP A 207 11.20 10.48 11.38
N LEU A 208 10.32 11.40 10.98
CA LEU A 208 10.28 12.78 11.44
C LEU A 208 8.90 13.06 12.02
N ALA A 209 8.86 13.75 13.14
CA ALA A 209 7.62 14.30 13.68
C ALA A 209 7.33 15.64 13.02
N VAL A 210 6.05 15.88 12.75
CA VAL A 210 5.52 17.13 12.20
C VAL A 210 4.45 17.65 13.13
N ASP A 211 4.57 18.91 13.52
CA ASP A 211 3.55 19.64 14.27
C ASP A 211 3.11 20.87 13.44
N THR A 212 1.81 21.14 13.45
CA THR A 212 1.19 22.26 12.74
C THR A 212 0.24 23.01 13.67
N ARG A 213 -0.12 24.26 13.34
CA ARG A 213 -1.07 25.04 14.16
C ARG A 213 -2.51 24.51 14.06
N SER A 214 -2.90 23.99 12.91
CA SER A 214 -4.24 23.50 12.62
C SER A 214 -4.19 22.07 12.12
N ALA A 215 -5.33 21.39 12.14
CA ALA A 215 -5.45 20.04 11.56
C ALA A 215 -4.93 20.01 10.12
N ILE A 216 -4.18 18.97 9.80
CA ILE A 216 -3.64 18.71 8.45
C ILE A 216 -4.77 18.12 7.59
N ASP A 217 -5.14 18.85 6.55
CA ASP A 217 -6.12 18.37 5.57
C ASP A 217 -5.42 17.45 4.55
N PRO A 218 -5.74 16.15 4.47
CA PRO A 218 -5.13 15.24 3.53
C PRO A 218 -5.34 15.66 2.07
N ARG A 219 -6.42 16.38 1.74
CA ARG A 219 -6.72 16.86 0.39
C ARG A 219 -5.66 17.85 -0.10
N TRP A 220 -5.13 18.68 0.79
CA TRP A 220 -4.03 19.59 0.48
C TRP A 220 -2.78 18.81 0.04
N LEU A 221 -2.38 17.82 0.85
CA LEU A 221 -1.21 16.99 0.56
C LEU A 221 -1.38 16.24 -0.76
N LEU A 222 -2.55 15.63 -0.99
CA LEU A 222 -2.86 14.90 -2.22
C LEU A 222 -2.72 15.79 -3.46
N GLN A 223 -3.28 17.01 -3.44
CA GLN A 223 -3.19 17.95 -4.56
C GLN A 223 -1.75 18.37 -4.84
N ARG A 224 -0.99 18.75 -3.80
CA ARG A 224 0.43 19.14 -3.95
C ARG A 224 1.31 18.00 -4.46
N LEU A 225 1.08 16.78 -3.96
CA LEU A 225 1.82 15.59 -4.42
C LEU A 225 1.48 15.26 -5.87
N ALA A 226 0.20 15.30 -6.26
CA ALA A 226 -0.21 15.04 -7.64
C ALA A 226 0.31 16.07 -8.64
N GLU A 227 0.42 17.33 -8.26
CA GLU A 227 0.97 18.40 -9.10
C GLU A 227 2.47 18.24 -9.38
N ARG A 228 3.24 17.73 -8.41
CA ARG A 228 4.70 17.64 -8.50
C ARG A 228 5.23 16.27 -8.90
N TYR A 229 4.46 15.21 -8.67
CA TYR A 229 4.90 13.82 -8.82
C TYR A 229 3.91 13.00 -9.67
N ASP A 230 3.71 13.39 -10.93
CA ASP A 230 2.75 12.82 -11.88
C ASP A 230 2.98 11.33 -12.18
N ASN A 231 4.19 10.82 -11.99
CA ASN A 231 4.57 9.41 -12.21
C ASN A 231 4.34 8.50 -11.01
N THR A 232 3.82 9.03 -9.89
CA THR A 232 3.55 8.27 -8.67
C THR A 232 2.05 8.03 -8.48
N TRP A 233 1.70 7.01 -7.71
CA TRP A 233 0.35 6.85 -7.18
C TRP A 233 0.21 7.70 -5.93
N VAL A 234 -0.60 8.74 -6.03
CA VAL A 234 -0.95 9.59 -4.89
C VAL A 234 -2.11 8.93 -4.16
N PHE A 235 -1.98 8.77 -2.85
CA PHE A 235 -2.95 8.00 -2.07
C PHE A 235 -3.24 8.61 -0.71
N THR A 236 -4.44 8.33 -0.22
CA THR A 236 -4.78 8.40 1.20
C THR A 236 -5.72 7.26 1.58
N VAL A 237 -5.42 6.59 2.68
CA VAL A 237 -6.26 5.55 3.29
C VAL A 237 -6.13 5.61 4.80
N ASP A 238 -7.22 5.93 5.49
CA ASP A 238 -7.30 5.90 6.96
C ASP A 238 -6.17 6.72 7.62
N GLY A 239 -5.97 7.97 7.16
CA GLY A 239 -4.97 8.91 7.70
C GLY A 239 -3.53 8.70 7.21
N LEU A 240 -3.24 7.62 6.49
CA LEU A 240 -1.97 7.44 5.79
C LEU A 240 -2.01 8.17 4.44
N VAL A 241 -1.11 9.12 4.18
CA VAL A 241 -1.07 9.96 2.97
C VAL A 241 0.30 9.90 2.33
N GLY A 242 0.37 9.79 0.99
CA GLY A 242 1.65 9.77 0.31
C GLY A 242 1.59 9.72 -1.22
N ALA A 243 2.78 9.55 -1.83
CA ALA A 243 2.95 9.42 -3.27
C ALA A 243 3.99 8.33 -3.58
N THR A 244 3.53 7.11 -3.79
CA THR A 244 4.42 5.96 -4.02
C THR A 244 4.76 5.78 -5.50
N PRO A 245 6.03 5.55 -5.84
CA PRO A 245 6.42 5.15 -7.18
C PRO A 245 6.33 3.64 -7.42
N GLU A 246 6.12 2.84 -6.34
CA GLU A 246 6.31 1.39 -6.37
C GLU A 246 4.97 0.65 -6.30
N MET A 247 4.64 -0.04 -7.40
CA MET A 247 3.48 -0.92 -7.49
C MET A 247 3.88 -2.31 -7.02
N LEU A 248 3.40 -2.69 -5.83
CA LEU A 248 3.64 -4.04 -5.30
C LEU A 248 2.95 -5.08 -6.16
N VAL A 249 1.66 -4.89 -6.45
CA VAL A 249 0.89 -5.75 -7.33
C VAL A 249 -0.34 -5.04 -7.88
N LYS A 250 -0.63 -5.28 -9.15
CA LYS A 250 -1.89 -4.97 -9.80
C LYS A 250 -2.46 -6.26 -10.36
N LEU A 251 -3.71 -6.56 -10.05
CA LEU A 251 -4.49 -7.63 -10.67
C LEU A 251 -5.64 -7.03 -11.45
N GLU A 252 -5.75 -7.41 -12.72
CA GLU A 252 -6.82 -6.98 -13.61
C GLU A 252 -7.23 -8.12 -14.51
N LYS A 253 -8.44 -8.65 -14.31
CA LYS A 253 -9.03 -9.75 -15.12
C LYS A 253 -8.09 -10.95 -15.29
N GLY A 254 -7.45 -11.36 -14.18
CA GLY A 254 -6.53 -12.49 -14.13
C GLY A 254 -5.10 -12.19 -14.58
N LEU A 255 -4.81 -11.00 -15.09
CA LEU A 255 -3.44 -10.55 -15.37
C LEU A 255 -2.87 -9.87 -14.12
N VAL A 256 -1.82 -10.46 -13.54
CA VAL A 256 -1.05 -9.83 -12.47
C VAL A 256 0.18 -9.13 -13.02
N THR A 257 0.47 -7.94 -12.50
CA THR A 257 1.69 -7.19 -12.77
C THR A 257 2.27 -6.65 -11.47
N SER A 258 3.60 -6.62 -11.38
CA SER A 258 4.35 -6.03 -10.26
C SER A 258 5.50 -5.21 -10.81
N ARG A 259 5.72 -4.01 -10.27
CA ARG A 259 6.86 -3.17 -10.63
C ARG A 259 7.88 -3.17 -9.51
N VAL A 260 9.02 -3.77 -9.77
CA VAL A 260 10.15 -3.84 -8.85
C VAL A 260 11.07 -2.65 -9.08
N LEU A 261 11.40 -1.94 -8.02
CA LEU A 261 12.38 -0.85 -8.02
C LEU A 261 13.52 -1.19 -7.06
N ALA A 262 14.76 -1.26 -7.59
CA ALA A 262 15.97 -1.39 -6.77
C ALA A 262 17.15 -0.78 -7.53
N GLY A 263 18.16 -0.30 -6.80
CA GLY A 263 19.21 0.54 -7.38
C GLY A 263 18.69 1.97 -7.59
N THR A 264 19.36 2.95 -6.98
CA THR A 264 18.90 4.35 -6.96
C THR A 264 20.05 5.28 -7.25
N ILE A 265 19.81 6.30 -8.08
CA ILE A 265 20.74 7.41 -8.25
C ILE A 265 19.98 8.74 -8.24
N ARG A 266 20.57 9.75 -7.56
CA ARG A 266 19.97 11.07 -7.44
C ARG A 266 20.10 11.83 -8.76
N ARG A 267 19.04 12.52 -9.16
CA ARG A 267 19.06 13.47 -10.29
C ARG A 267 19.73 14.78 -9.89
N THR A 268 20.40 15.38 -10.88
CA THR A 268 21.03 16.71 -10.73
C THR A 268 20.14 17.84 -11.22
N GLY A 269 19.09 17.51 -12.00
CA GLY A 269 18.25 18.47 -12.72
C GLY A 269 18.87 19.00 -14.01
N ASN A 270 20.05 18.47 -14.42
CA ASN A 270 20.67 18.74 -15.69
C ASN A 270 20.54 17.50 -16.58
N ASP A 271 19.84 17.62 -17.70
CA ASP A 271 19.46 16.46 -18.54
C ASP A 271 20.67 15.69 -19.08
N GLU A 272 21.76 16.35 -19.44
CA GLU A 272 22.98 15.70 -19.95
C GLU A 272 23.68 14.89 -18.86
N ARG A 273 23.81 15.46 -17.65
CA ARG A 273 24.38 14.78 -16.49
C ARG A 273 23.48 13.64 -16.03
N ASP A 274 22.17 13.86 -16.02
CA ASP A 274 21.19 12.86 -15.63
C ASP A 274 21.20 11.67 -16.60
N LEU A 275 21.40 11.90 -17.91
CA LEU A 275 21.56 10.83 -18.89
C LEU A 275 22.86 10.02 -18.64
N ALA A 276 23.97 10.68 -18.30
CA ALA A 276 25.22 10.00 -17.95
C ALA A 276 25.07 9.19 -16.66
N LEU A 277 24.38 9.71 -15.65
CA LEU A 277 24.05 9.01 -14.41
C LEU A 277 23.14 7.81 -14.65
N ALA A 278 22.12 7.94 -15.51
CA ALA A 278 21.25 6.82 -15.91
C ALA A 278 22.06 5.70 -16.57
N ALA A 279 22.98 6.04 -17.48
CA ALA A 279 23.86 5.09 -18.12
C ALA A 279 24.84 4.42 -17.13
N SER A 280 25.31 5.15 -16.12
CA SER A 280 26.14 4.61 -15.04
C SER A 280 25.36 3.61 -14.19
N LEU A 281 24.13 3.97 -13.76
CA LEU A 281 23.23 3.09 -13.00
C LEU A 281 22.92 1.79 -13.76
N ALA A 282 22.59 1.89 -15.05
CA ALA A 282 22.30 0.73 -15.90
C ALA A 282 23.50 -0.21 -16.12
N ARG A 283 24.73 0.23 -15.81
CA ARG A 283 25.97 -0.58 -15.94
C ARG A 283 26.59 -0.93 -14.60
N SER A 284 26.05 -0.46 -13.51
CA SER A 284 26.55 -0.75 -12.16
C SER A 284 26.29 -2.22 -11.82
N SER A 285 27.33 -3.04 -11.72
CA SER A 285 27.20 -4.45 -11.36
C SER A 285 26.54 -4.64 -9.99
N LYS A 286 26.87 -3.75 -9.03
CA LYS A 286 26.27 -3.76 -7.69
C LYS A 286 24.77 -3.50 -7.74
N ASP A 287 24.33 -2.44 -8.45
CA ASP A 287 22.92 -2.09 -8.53
C ASP A 287 22.11 -3.11 -9.33
N LEU A 288 22.71 -3.71 -10.38
CA LEU A 288 22.08 -4.78 -11.15
C LEU A 288 21.92 -6.05 -10.33
N GLU A 289 22.91 -6.45 -9.53
CA GLU A 289 22.83 -7.61 -8.63
C GLU A 289 21.74 -7.38 -7.55
N GLU A 290 21.72 -6.21 -6.91
CA GLU A 290 20.69 -5.84 -5.95
C GLU A 290 19.30 -5.92 -6.58
N HIS A 291 19.15 -5.42 -7.81
CA HIS A 291 17.91 -5.43 -8.55
C HIS A 291 17.46 -6.85 -8.91
N GLU A 292 18.37 -7.71 -9.33
CA GLU A 292 18.08 -9.10 -9.66
C GLU A 292 17.53 -9.88 -8.44
N TYR A 293 18.08 -9.69 -7.25
CA TYR A 293 17.56 -10.28 -6.02
C TYR A 293 16.10 -9.85 -5.76
N ALA A 294 15.80 -8.56 -5.93
CA ALA A 294 14.44 -8.03 -5.72
C ALA A 294 13.46 -8.60 -6.76
N VAL A 295 13.84 -8.66 -8.03
CA VAL A 295 13.01 -9.22 -9.11
C VAL A 295 12.75 -10.71 -8.91
N ARG A 296 13.78 -11.49 -8.55
CA ARG A 296 13.65 -12.91 -8.27
C ARG A 296 12.69 -13.17 -7.10
N SER A 297 12.81 -12.40 -6.02
CA SER A 297 11.91 -12.51 -4.87
C SER A 297 10.43 -12.31 -5.26
N VAL A 298 10.14 -11.37 -6.15
CA VAL A 298 8.79 -11.14 -6.66
C VAL A 298 8.32 -12.28 -7.57
N ALA A 299 9.17 -12.73 -8.49
CA ALA A 299 8.86 -13.83 -9.39
C ALA A 299 8.58 -15.14 -8.62
N ASP A 300 9.41 -15.46 -7.63
CA ASP A 300 9.25 -16.65 -6.77
C ASP A 300 7.94 -16.58 -5.96
N ALA A 301 7.56 -15.40 -5.45
CA ALA A 301 6.32 -15.22 -4.70
C ALA A 301 5.07 -15.31 -5.59
N LEU A 302 5.15 -14.91 -6.87
CA LEU A 302 4.02 -14.98 -7.81
C LEU A 302 3.86 -16.35 -8.48
N THR A 303 4.95 -17.10 -8.63
CA THR A 303 4.97 -18.41 -9.32
C THR A 303 3.91 -19.40 -8.80
N PRO A 304 3.66 -19.57 -7.48
CA PRO A 304 2.63 -20.48 -7.00
C PRO A 304 1.20 -20.12 -7.41
N HIS A 305 0.96 -18.86 -7.76
CA HIS A 305 -0.37 -18.32 -8.11
C HIS A 305 -0.62 -18.28 -9.62
N CYS A 306 0.43 -18.42 -10.44
CA CYS A 306 0.37 -18.16 -11.88
C CYS A 306 0.68 -19.42 -12.71
N SER A 307 0.04 -19.55 -13.88
CA SER A 307 0.40 -20.56 -14.86
C SER A 307 1.75 -20.27 -15.52
N SER A 308 2.12 -18.99 -15.62
CA SER A 308 3.40 -18.52 -16.14
C SER A 308 3.71 -17.15 -15.55
N VAL A 309 4.99 -16.90 -15.30
CA VAL A 309 5.50 -15.59 -14.87
C VAL A 309 6.53 -15.15 -15.92
N ASN A 310 6.35 -13.97 -16.48
CA ASN A 310 7.27 -13.33 -17.41
C ASN A 310 8.12 -12.31 -16.66
N VAL A 311 9.44 -12.49 -16.74
CA VAL A 311 10.44 -11.58 -16.16
C VAL A 311 11.31 -11.09 -17.31
N PRO A 312 11.33 -9.79 -17.62
CA PRO A 312 12.24 -9.22 -18.61
C PRO A 312 13.72 -9.49 -18.24
N GLU A 313 14.56 -9.80 -19.26
CA GLU A 313 15.99 -10.11 -19.06
C GLU A 313 16.79 -8.93 -18.52
N SER A 314 16.37 -7.69 -18.81
CA SER A 314 17.09 -6.48 -18.41
C SER A 314 16.14 -5.44 -17.83
N PRO A 315 16.55 -4.76 -16.74
CA PRO A 315 15.80 -3.64 -16.22
C PRO A 315 15.89 -2.42 -17.15
N PHE A 316 14.92 -1.53 -17.02
CA PHE A 316 14.98 -0.17 -17.58
C PHE A 316 15.25 0.87 -16.50
N VAL A 317 15.68 2.07 -16.89
CA VAL A 317 15.84 3.19 -15.94
C VAL A 317 14.53 3.97 -15.87
N LEU A 318 13.91 3.97 -14.70
CA LEU A 318 12.72 4.78 -14.40
C LEU A 318 13.17 6.15 -13.89
N HIS A 319 12.77 7.21 -14.61
CA HIS A 319 13.03 8.59 -14.23
C HIS A 319 11.88 9.12 -13.38
N LEU A 320 12.18 9.49 -12.12
CA LEU A 320 11.29 10.26 -11.26
C LEU A 320 11.80 11.72 -11.20
N SER A 321 11.07 12.61 -10.56
CA SER A 321 11.43 14.04 -10.52
C SER A 321 12.78 14.31 -9.84
N ASN A 322 13.13 13.55 -8.81
CA ASN A 322 14.34 13.77 -7.98
C ASN A 322 15.35 12.61 -7.96
N VAL A 323 14.96 11.44 -8.43
CA VAL A 323 15.79 10.22 -8.45
C VAL A 323 15.53 9.40 -9.72
N MET A 324 16.43 8.49 -10.04
CA MET A 324 16.26 7.44 -11.05
C MET A 324 16.43 6.08 -10.38
N HIS A 325 15.67 5.09 -10.82
CA HIS A 325 15.74 3.71 -10.33
C HIS A 325 15.92 2.74 -11.49
N LEU A 326 16.59 1.60 -11.24
CA LEU A 326 16.38 0.42 -12.08
C LEU A 326 14.97 -0.12 -11.80
N ALA A 327 14.26 -0.49 -12.86
CA ALA A 327 12.88 -0.95 -12.81
C ALA A 327 12.68 -2.18 -13.68
N THR A 328 11.89 -3.16 -13.19
CA THR A 328 11.44 -4.32 -13.96
C THR A 328 9.96 -4.54 -13.71
N ASP A 329 9.20 -4.70 -14.78
CA ASP A 329 7.78 -5.05 -14.72
C ASP A 329 7.66 -6.59 -14.87
N VAL A 330 7.35 -7.27 -13.78
CA VAL A 330 7.04 -8.70 -13.76
C VAL A 330 5.56 -8.89 -14.04
N ALA A 331 5.21 -9.82 -14.92
CA ALA A 331 3.81 -10.10 -15.27
C ALA A 331 3.50 -11.59 -15.22
N GLY A 332 2.26 -11.95 -14.89
CA GLY A 332 1.82 -13.35 -14.84
C GLY A 332 0.32 -13.50 -15.06
N VAL A 333 -0.10 -14.73 -15.35
CA VAL A 333 -1.51 -15.09 -15.48
C VAL A 333 -1.93 -15.92 -14.27
N VAL A 334 -2.80 -15.35 -13.44
CA VAL A 334 -3.31 -15.98 -12.20
C VAL A 334 -4.26 -17.13 -12.55
N THR A 335 -4.11 -18.28 -11.89
CA THR A 335 -4.91 -19.49 -12.16
C THR A 335 -5.58 -20.09 -10.93
N ASP A 336 -5.19 -19.67 -9.74
CA ASP A 336 -5.71 -20.16 -8.46
C ASP A 336 -6.84 -19.30 -7.89
N HIS A 337 -7.35 -18.34 -8.66
CA HIS A 337 -8.37 -17.36 -8.24
C HIS A 337 -7.94 -16.48 -7.05
N SER A 338 -6.65 -16.30 -6.84
CA SER A 338 -6.13 -15.36 -5.84
C SER A 338 -6.61 -13.94 -6.14
N THR A 339 -7.03 -13.23 -5.09
CA THR A 339 -7.37 -11.81 -5.18
C THR A 339 -6.11 -10.94 -5.18
N SER A 340 -6.24 -9.69 -5.59
CA SER A 340 -5.14 -8.71 -5.53
C SER A 340 -4.56 -8.57 -4.11
N LEU A 341 -5.40 -8.66 -3.07
CA LEU A 341 -4.95 -8.63 -1.67
C LEU A 341 -4.19 -9.91 -1.26
N ALA A 342 -4.60 -11.09 -1.74
CA ALA A 342 -3.87 -12.34 -1.49
C ALA A 342 -2.47 -12.29 -2.11
N LEU A 343 -2.36 -11.78 -3.34
CA LEU A 343 -1.08 -11.59 -4.02
C LEU A 343 -0.21 -10.54 -3.31
N ALA A 344 -0.80 -9.43 -2.84
CA ALA A 344 -0.08 -8.44 -2.03
C ALA A 344 0.46 -9.05 -0.73
N ALA A 345 -0.31 -9.94 -0.08
CA ALA A 345 0.13 -10.64 1.13
C ALA A 345 1.32 -11.59 0.86
N SER A 346 1.33 -12.29 -0.30
CA SER A 346 2.42 -13.18 -0.70
C SER A 346 3.72 -12.41 -1.00
N LEU A 347 3.61 -11.17 -1.47
CA LEU A 347 4.74 -10.29 -1.79
C LEU A 347 5.24 -9.48 -0.59
N HIS A 348 4.53 -9.45 0.54
CA HIS A 348 4.86 -8.61 1.67
C HIS A 348 5.46 -9.39 2.86
N PRO A 349 6.59 -8.87 3.43
CA PRO A 349 7.38 -7.76 2.96
C PRO A 349 8.35 -8.17 1.84
N SER A 350 8.47 -7.35 0.80
CA SER A 350 9.43 -7.59 -0.27
C SER A 350 10.87 -7.28 0.17
N ALA A 351 11.86 -7.85 -0.51
CA ALA A 351 13.27 -7.56 -0.27
C ALA A 351 13.62 -6.07 -0.51
N ALA A 352 12.81 -5.36 -1.30
CA ALA A 352 13.00 -3.92 -1.57
C ALA A 352 12.76 -3.03 -0.35
N VAL A 353 11.96 -3.48 0.63
CA VAL A 353 11.63 -2.70 1.85
C VAL A 353 11.99 -3.41 3.15
N CYS A 354 12.44 -4.66 3.09
CA CYS A 354 12.87 -5.45 4.25
C CYS A 354 14.37 -5.77 4.18
N GLY A 355 14.79 -6.59 3.25
CA GLY A 355 16.17 -7.04 3.06
C GLY A 355 16.26 -8.52 2.70
N THR A 356 17.49 -9.04 2.66
CA THR A 356 17.81 -10.40 2.22
C THR A 356 18.81 -11.04 3.18
N PRO A 357 18.56 -12.26 3.71
CA PRO A 357 17.29 -12.99 3.69
C PRO A 357 16.20 -12.27 4.52
N THR A 358 14.97 -12.20 4.00
CA THR A 358 13.86 -11.43 4.60
C THR A 358 13.60 -11.76 6.08
N PRO A 359 13.62 -13.03 6.56
CA PRO A 359 13.38 -13.31 7.97
C PRO A 359 14.45 -12.70 8.90
N ILE A 360 15.73 -12.74 8.49
CA ILE A 360 16.86 -12.20 9.27
C ILE A 360 16.80 -10.67 9.26
N ALA A 361 16.60 -10.07 8.08
CA ALA A 361 16.47 -8.63 7.94
C ALA A 361 15.31 -8.07 8.76
N ASN A 362 14.16 -8.77 8.83
CA ASN A 362 13.01 -8.35 9.64
C ASN A 362 13.32 -8.33 11.15
N VAL A 363 14.12 -9.26 11.65
CA VAL A 363 14.61 -9.23 13.04
C VAL A 363 15.54 -8.04 13.26
N ALA A 364 16.51 -7.84 12.36
CA ALA A 364 17.44 -6.72 12.42
C ALA A 364 16.75 -5.36 12.41
N ILE A 365 15.72 -5.17 11.57
CA ILE A 365 14.91 -3.95 11.53
C ILE A 365 14.31 -3.63 12.90
N ARG A 366 13.69 -4.61 13.55
CA ARG A 366 13.07 -4.44 14.89
C ARG A 366 14.09 -4.07 15.98
N GLU A 367 15.29 -4.63 15.90
CA GLU A 367 16.36 -4.36 16.84
C GLU A 367 16.98 -2.97 16.65
N LEU A 368 17.10 -2.53 15.40
CA LEU A 368 17.90 -1.37 15.03
C LEU A 368 17.11 -0.05 14.95
N GLU A 369 15.88 -0.08 14.43
CA GLU A 369 15.13 1.17 14.15
C GLU A 369 14.56 1.85 15.39
N GLN A 370 14.35 1.13 16.50
CA GLN A 370 13.76 1.64 17.75
C GLN A 370 12.41 2.34 17.55
N MET A 371 11.71 2.04 16.46
CA MET A 371 10.40 2.58 16.14
C MET A 371 9.48 1.51 15.53
N ASP A 372 8.17 1.74 15.64
CA ASP A 372 7.19 1.03 14.82
C ASP A 372 6.97 1.80 13.52
N ARG A 373 7.19 1.14 12.40
CA ARG A 373 6.91 1.69 11.06
C ARG A 373 5.42 1.94 10.84
N GLY A 374 4.55 1.33 11.66
CA GLY A 374 3.13 1.35 11.41
C GLY A 374 2.81 0.79 10.03
N ARG A 375 2.12 1.59 9.21
CA ARG A 375 1.75 1.22 7.83
C ARG A 375 2.75 1.69 6.76
N TYR A 376 3.79 2.43 7.12
CA TYR A 376 4.90 2.74 6.21
C TYR A 376 5.58 1.46 5.73
N ALA A 377 5.93 1.40 4.45
CA ALA A 377 6.49 0.24 3.75
C ALA A 377 5.56 -1.00 3.74
N GLY A 378 4.33 -0.88 4.21
CA GLY A 378 3.27 -1.88 4.06
C GLY A 378 2.47 -1.69 2.78
N PRO A 379 1.64 -2.68 2.39
CA PRO A 379 0.72 -2.55 1.26
C PRO A 379 -0.35 -1.48 1.50
N VAL A 380 -0.57 -0.63 0.47
CA VAL A 380 -1.63 0.38 0.44
C VAL A 380 -2.27 0.38 -0.94
N GLY A 381 -3.59 0.47 -1.01
CA GLY A 381 -4.28 0.44 -2.30
C GLY A 381 -5.76 0.16 -2.17
N TRP A 382 -6.30 -0.59 -3.12
CA TRP A 382 -7.71 -0.94 -3.18
C TRP A 382 -7.96 -2.31 -3.82
N MET A 383 -9.13 -2.87 -3.53
CA MET A 383 -9.65 -4.10 -4.10
C MET A 383 -11.15 -3.94 -4.34
N ASP A 384 -11.65 -4.40 -5.52
CA ASP A 384 -13.07 -4.43 -5.83
C ASP A 384 -13.74 -5.76 -5.49
N ALA A 385 -15.03 -5.87 -5.80
CA ALA A 385 -15.84 -7.07 -5.51
C ALA A 385 -15.41 -8.30 -6.31
N THR A 386 -14.72 -8.14 -7.45
CA THR A 386 -14.21 -9.26 -8.25
C THR A 386 -12.88 -9.79 -7.76
N GLY A 387 -12.22 -9.07 -6.85
CA GLY A 387 -10.87 -9.35 -6.36
C GLY A 387 -9.78 -8.67 -7.17
N ASP A 388 -10.13 -7.96 -8.25
CA ASP A 388 -9.21 -7.08 -8.97
C ASP A 388 -8.81 -5.90 -8.09
N GLY A 389 -7.65 -5.31 -8.34
CA GLY A 389 -7.18 -4.18 -7.53
C GLY A 389 -5.73 -3.82 -7.75
N GLU A 390 -5.32 -2.74 -7.10
CA GLU A 390 -3.97 -2.20 -7.14
C GLU A 390 -3.46 -1.98 -5.72
N TRP A 391 -2.27 -2.51 -5.42
CA TRP A 391 -1.58 -2.35 -4.14
C TRP A 391 -0.16 -1.86 -4.40
N GLY A 392 0.17 -0.69 -3.90
CA GLY A 392 1.53 -0.18 -3.86
C GLY A 392 2.18 -0.43 -2.51
N ILE A 393 3.47 -0.18 -2.42
CA ILE A 393 4.18 -0.10 -1.15
C ILE A 393 4.06 1.34 -0.63
N ALA A 394 3.62 1.52 0.60
CA ALA A 394 3.44 2.85 1.20
C ALA A 394 4.80 3.54 1.44
N LEU A 395 5.29 4.23 0.42
CA LEU A 395 6.53 4.99 0.41
C LEU A 395 6.24 6.48 0.21
N ARG A 396 7.23 7.35 0.52
CA ARG A 396 7.08 8.82 0.39
C ARG A 396 5.77 9.27 1.04
N CYS A 397 5.55 8.84 2.27
CA CYS A 397 4.27 9.02 2.96
C CYS A 397 4.47 9.45 4.41
N GLY A 398 3.37 9.83 5.02
CA GLY A 398 3.26 10.06 6.44
C GLY A 398 1.89 9.66 6.96
N SER A 399 1.82 9.46 8.26
CA SER A 399 0.59 9.11 8.97
C SER A 399 0.13 10.29 9.83
N ILE A 400 -1.05 10.83 9.55
CA ILE A 400 -1.71 11.84 10.38
C ILE A 400 -2.18 11.13 11.65
N ASP A 401 -1.96 11.76 12.81
CA ASP A 401 -2.40 11.21 14.09
C ASP A 401 -3.94 11.32 14.19
N PRO A 402 -4.67 10.21 14.35
CA PRO A 402 -6.13 10.26 14.43
C PRO A 402 -6.64 10.93 15.73
N ALA A 403 -5.83 10.97 16.79
CA ALA A 403 -6.18 11.62 18.05
C ALA A 403 -5.88 13.11 18.02
N ASP A 404 -4.89 13.54 17.25
CA ASP A 404 -4.50 14.93 17.08
C ASP A 404 -4.10 15.19 15.62
N PRO A 405 -5.06 15.56 14.74
CA PRO A 405 -4.80 15.79 13.33
C PRO A 405 -3.84 16.96 13.02
N SER A 406 -3.41 17.74 14.01
CA SER A 406 -2.34 18.73 13.85
C SER A 406 -0.94 18.10 13.88
N ARG A 407 -0.84 16.79 14.11
CA ARG A 407 0.39 16.02 14.18
C ARG A 407 0.46 14.97 13.10
N MET A 408 1.67 14.74 12.58
CA MET A 408 1.94 13.74 11.56
C MET A 408 3.33 13.14 11.77
N ARG A 409 3.51 11.88 11.39
CA ARG A 409 4.82 11.23 11.29
C ARG A 409 5.14 10.98 9.82
N LEU A 410 6.29 11.45 9.36
CA LEU A 410 6.83 11.15 8.04
C LEU A 410 7.84 10.02 8.13
N PHE A 411 7.98 9.23 7.06
CA PHE A 411 8.88 8.09 7.03
C PHE A 411 9.74 8.10 5.77
N ALA A 412 11.01 7.70 5.93
CA ALA A 412 11.93 7.43 4.84
C ALA A 412 12.92 6.33 5.22
N GLY A 413 13.49 5.63 4.25
CA GLY A 413 14.46 4.58 4.49
C GLY A 413 15.31 4.28 3.27
N CYS A 414 16.43 3.58 3.49
CA CYS A 414 17.42 3.19 2.48
C CYS A 414 17.78 1.72 2.62
N GLY A 415 18.16 1.10 1.50
CA GLY A 415 18.74 -0.22 1.48
C GLY A 415 20.22 -0.17 1.87
N ILE A 416 20.58 -0.87 2.94
CA ILE A 416 21.94 -0.94 3.48
C ILE A 416 22.59 -2.25 3.01
N VAL A 417 23.76 -2.14 2.44
CA VAL A 417 24.60 -3.25 1.95
C VAL A 417 26.04 -3.10 2.47
N SER A 418 26.91 -4.07 2.19
CA SER A 418 28.30 -4.09 2.69
C SER A 418 29.13 -2.83 2.37
N GLY A 419 28.80 -2.14 1.26
CA GLY A 419 29.50 -0.93 0.84
C GLY A 419 28.76 0.37 1.13
N SER A 420 27.70 0.35 1.95
CA SER A 420 26.95 1.55 2.32
C SER A 420 27.77 2.48 3.23
N ASP A 421 27.75 3.77 2.90
CA ASP A 421 28.34 4.84 3.70
C ASP A 421 27.25 5.54 4.52
N PRO A 422 27.39 5.61 5.86
CA PRO A 422 26.33 6.14 6.73
C PRO A 422 25.89 7.58 6.43
N ASP A 423 26.81 8.45 6.02
CA ASP A 423 26.48 9.85 5.73
C ASP A 423 25.76 9.96 4.38
N SER A 424 26.17 9.16 3.40
CA SER A 424 25.50 9.06 2.10
C SER A 424 24.08 8.53 2.24
N GLU A 425 23.86 7.49 3.08
CA GLU A 425 22.54 6.91 3.33
C GLU A 425 21.64 7.90 4.11
N LEU A 426 22.20 8.67 5.04
CA LEU A 426 21.47 9.74 5.71
C LEU A 426 20.99 10.80 4.70
N ALA A 427 21.88 11.25 3.82
CA ALA A 427 21.53 12.21 2.77
C ALA A 427 20.47 11.66 1.79
N GLU A 428 20.52 10.35 1.48
CA GLU A 428 19.50 9.69 0.67
C GLU A 428 18.16 9.67 1.38
N SER A 429 18.13 9.33 2.67
CA SER A 429 16.90 9.35 3.47
C SER A 429 16.29 10.75 3.54
N ASP A 430 17.10 11.80 3.70
CA ASP A 430 16.66 13.20 3.68
C ASP A 430 16.02 13.57 2.34
N ALA A 431 16.63 13.15 1.22
CA ALA A 431 16.04 13.35 -0.11
C ALA A 431 14.69 12.65 -0.28
N LYS A 432 14.47 11.52 0.41
CA LYS A 432 13.20 10.77 0.39
C LYS A 432 12.10 11.41 1.24
N PHE A 433 12.43 12.27 2.20
CA PHE A 433 11.46 13.11 2.92
C PHE A 433 10.97 14.30 2.09
N VAL A 434 11.75 14.79 1.12
CA VAL A 434 11.47 16.02 0.36
C VAL A 434 10.03 16.08 -0.17
N PRO A 435 9.46 15.02 -0.80
CA PRO A 435 8.10 15.10 -1.32
C PRO A 435 7.05 15.49 -0.28
N MET A 436 7.12 14.90 0.89
CA MET A 436 6.16 15.18 1.96
C MET A 436 6.44 16.52 2.65
N ARG A 437 7.72 16.86 2.87
CA ARG A 437 8.12 18.15 3.46
C ARG A 437 7.68 19.32 2.57
N ASP A 438 7.92 19.21 1.27
CA ASP A 438 7.52 20.22 0.30
C ASP A 438 6.00 20.37 0.20
N ALA A 439 5.26 19.26 0.21
CA ALA A 439 3.80 19.30 0.21
C ALA A 439 3.22 19.99 1.46
N LEU A 440 3.86 19.80 2.61
CA LEU A 440 3.46 20.43 3.88
C LEU A 440 3.81 21.93 3.93
N THR A 441 4.90 22.36 3.31
CA THR A 441 5.40 23.75 3.40
C THR A 441 5.07 24.61 2.18
N ALA A 442 4.45 24.04 1.15
CA ALA A 442 4.03 24.75 -0.05
C ALA A 442 2.79 25.64 0.24
N GLY A 443 2.97 26.77 0.87
CA GLY A 443 1.93 27.77 1.16
C GLY A 443 2.22 29.07 0.46
#